data_92106ee4b2db11481518228ac7aa17ae
#
_entry.id   92106ee4b2db11481518228ac7aa17ae
#
_cell.length_a   1.000
_cell.length_b   1.000
_cell.length_c   1.000
_cell.angle_alpha   90.00
_cell.angle_beta   90.00
_cell.angle_gamma   90.00
#
_symmetry.space_group_name_H-M   'P 1'
#
loop_
_entity.id
_entity.type
_entity.pdbx_description
1 polymer ?
#
loop_
_entity_poly.entity_id
_entity_poly.type
_entity_poly.pdbx_seq_one_letter_code
_entity_poly.pdbx_strand_id
1 'polypeptide(L)'
;MIRTPLSRACLLAVSLAFAAPLAQATKPADSATLPAPDAALQAAIDGSWRDPANTARDPYRHPGQTLAFFGIRPDMRVVEITPGGGWYSEILAPYLRDRGQYVAAIVDPGVFEVERQRDYYQRSKDGLAKKFADAPEQFGKAEVVAYDPKAPVFGPAGSADMVLTFRNVHNWRSAGQAEGMFKGFYEVLKPGGVLGVVEHRAKGDVPADDRSGYVGQDQVIALAKAAGFELAGSSEVNANPRDSKDHPNGVWTLPPSNNHDEADRAKYQAIGESDRMTLRFVKPPRE
;
A
#
# COMPACT_ATOMS: atom_id res chain seq x y z
N MET A 1 -2.02 96.04 -2.61
CA MET A 1 -1.30 95.15 -1.70
C MET A 1 -2.33 94.35 -0.91
N ILE A 2 -2.69 93.14 -1.35
CA ILE A 2 -3.59 92.30 -0.57
C ILE A 2 -3.00 90.86 -0.70
N ARG A 3 -2.57 90.33 0.45
CA ARG A 3 -2.00 89.00 0.58
C ARG A 3 -3.15 88.04 0.88
N THR A 4 -3.30 86.96 0.08
CA THR A 4 -4.18 85.83 0.34
C THR A 4 -3.42 84.68 1.01
N PRO A 5 -3.96 83.98 2.01
CA PRO A 5 -3.30 82.89 2.66
C PRO A 5 -3.54 81.53 1.93
N LEU A 6 -2.51 80.73 1.81
CA LEU A 6 -2.58 79.36 1.33
C LEU A 6 -3.21 78.45 2.39
N SER A 7 -4.28 77.76 2.01
CA SER A 7 -4.86 76.68 2.78
C SER A 7 -4.07 75.38 2.51
N ARG A 8 -3.54 74.80 3.59
CA ARG A 8 -2.95 73.47 3.57
C ARG A 8 -4.06 72.42 3.71
N ALA A 9 -4.28 71.62 2.69
CA ALA A 9 -5.12 70.47 2.78
C ALA A 9 -4.29 69.24 3.30
N CYS A 10 -4.65 68.70 4.47
CA CYS A 10 -4.14 67.45 5.00
C CYS A 10 -4.84 66.31 4.29
N LEU A 11 -4.09 65.51 3.49
CA LEU A 11 -4.55 64.20 3.01
C LEU A 11 -4.33 63.17 4.14
N LEU A 12 -5.41 62.63 4.69
CA LEU A 12 -5.38 61.42 5.52
C LEU A 12 -5.30 60.21 4.57
N ALA A 13 -4.18 59.54 4.57
CA ALA A 13 -4.03 58.23 3.95
C ALA A 13 -4.59 57.16 4.90
N VAL A 14 -5.71 56.56 4.55
CA VAL A 14 -6.28 55.41 5.25
C VAL A 14 -5.60 54.13 4.67
N SER A 15 -4.69 53.56 5.44
CA SER A 15 -4.07 52.26 5.10
C SER A 15 -5.02 51.14 5.50
N LEU A 16 -5.68 50.52 4.51
CA LEU A 16 -6.39 49.25 4.70
C LEU A 16 -5.34 48.14 4.83
N ALA A 17 -5.16 47.63 6.03
CA ALA A 17 -4.42 46.36 6.24
C ALA A 17 -5.31 45.20 5.86
N PHE A 18 -4.99 44.54 4.74
CA PHE A 18 -5.54 43.21 4.40
C PHE A 18 -4.92 42.18 5.33
N ALA A 19 -5.66 41.70 6.31
CA ALA A 19 -5.31 40.52 7.09
C ALA A 19 -5.59 39.27 6.22
N ALA A 20 -4.54 38.62 5.69
CA ALA A 20 -4.64 37.30 5.08
C ALA A 20 -5.01 36.29 6.18
N PRO A 21 -5.98 35.41 5.93
CA PRO A 21 -6.27 34.32 6.87
C PRO A 21 -5.06 33.39 6.96
N LEU A 22 -4.48 33.25 8.14
CA LEU A 22 -3.52 32.19 8.47
C LEU A 22 -4.23 30.86 8.25
N ALA A 23 -3.79 30.11 7.24
CA ALA A 23 -4.16 28.73 7.08
C ALA A 23 -3.72 27.97 8.34
N GLN A 24 -4.66 27.60 9.19
CA GLN A 24 -4.41 26.72 10.32
C GLN A 24 -3.99 25.39 9.74
N ALA A 25 -2.72 25.00 9.95
CA ALA A 25 -2.27 23.64 9.73
C ALA A 25 -3.16 22.72 10.58
N THR A 26 -3.97 21.90 9.93
CA THR A 26 -4.77 20.88 10.60
C THR A 26 -3.80 19.94 11.30
N LYS A 27 -3.87 19.94 12.63
CA LYS A 27 -3.19 18.98 13.50
C LYS A 27 -3.44 17.58 12.96
N PRO A 28 -2.40 16.70 12.87
CA PRO A 28 -2.65 15.31 12.48
C PRO A 28 -3.73 14.75 13.39
N ALA A 29 -4.71 14.06 12.79
CA ALA A 29 -5.81 13.45 13.52
C ALA A 29 -5.23 12.60 14.67
N ASP A 30 -5.75 12.81 15.86
CA ASP A 30 -5.46 12.00 17.04
C ASP A 30 -5.41 10.52 16.63
N SER A 31 -4.54 9.77 17.28
CA SER A 31 -4.44 8.31 17.13
C SER A 31 -5.80 7.67 17.47
N ALA A 32 -6.72 7.73 16.51
CA ALA A 32 -7.96 6.99 16.58
C ALA A 32 -7.56 5.52 16.79
N THR A 33 -8.06 4.94 17.86
CA THR A 33 -7.84 3.52 18.15
C THR A 33 -8.16 2.74 16.88
N LEU A 34 -7.16 2.02 16.33
CA LEU A 34 -7.37 1.22 15.12
C LEU A 34 -8.52 0.24 15.36
N PRO A 35 -9.42 0.05 14.40
CA PRO A 35 -10.48 -0.92 14.54
C PRO A 35 -9.87 -2.31 14.79
N ALA A 36 -10.44 -3.03 15.74
CA ALA A 36 -10.04 -4.41 16.00
C ALA A 36 -10.53 -5.32 14.84
N PRO A 37 -9.80 -6.40 14.53
CA PRO A 37 -10.30 -7.42 13.61
C PRO A 37 -11.59 -8.03 14.17
N ASP A 38 -12.54 -8.37 13.27
CA ASP A 38 -13.68 -9.17 13.68
C ASP A 38 -13.26 -10.62 14.02
N ALA A 39 -14.15 -11.38 14.68
CA ALA A 39 -13.84 -12.73 15.14
C ALA A 39 -13.49 -13.70 13.99
N ALA A 40 -14.08 -13.51 12.80
CA ALA A 40 -13.80 -14.34 11.63
C ALA A 40 -12.43 -14.02 11.05
N LEU A 41 -12.04 -12.74 10.99
CA LEU A 41 -10.72 -12.32 10.57
C LEU A 41 -9.64 -12.82 11.56
N GLN A 42 -9.90 -12.71 12.85
CA GLN A 42 -8.98 -13.22 13.86
C GLN A 42 -8.81 -14.73 13.73
N ALA A 43 -9.90 -15.50 13.53
CA ALA A 43 -9.83 -16.94 13.29
C ALA A 43 -9.01 -17.30 12.02
N ALA A 44 -9.11 -16.50 10.97
CA ALA A 44 -8.29 -16.69 9.78
C ALA A 44 -6.80 -16.38 10.03
N ILE A 45 -6.49 -15.40 10.88
CA ILE A 45 -5.11 -15.08 11.29
C ILE A 45 -4.52 -16.20 12.16
N ASP A 46 -5.31 -16.76 13.06
CA ASP A 46 -4.89 -17.84 13.96
C ASP A 46 -4.95 -19.22 13.32
N GLY A 47 -5.29 -19.30 12.04
CA GLY A 47 -5.53 -20.55 11.32
C GLY A 47 -4.30 -21.46 11.28
N SER A 48 -4.50 -22.73 11.64
CA SER A 48 -3.44 -23.76 11.70
C SER A 48 -2.86 -24.15 10.32
N TRP A 49 -3.52 -23.76 9.24
CA TRP A 49 -3.07 -23.93 7.86
C TRP A 49 -1.98 -22.94 7.44
N ARG A 50 -1.75 -21.89 8.23
CA ARG A 50 -0.73 -20.88 7.95
C ARG A 50 0.67 -21.46 8.18
N ASP A 51 1.58 -21.15 7.26
CA ASP A 51 2.98 -21.51 7.40
C ASP A 51 3.57 -20.88 8.67
N PRO A 52 4.20 -21.65 9.56
CA PRO A 52 4.86 -21.13 10.76
C PRO A 52 5.90 -20.03 10.48
N ALA A 53 6.60 -20.10 9.34
CA ALA A 53 7.52 -19.04 8.92
C ALA A 53 6.78 -17.73 8.56
N ASN A 54 5.53 -17.83 8.15
CA ASN A 54 4.67 -16.66 7.90
C ASN A 54 4.09 -16.10 9.19
N THR A 55 3.57 -16.95 10.09
CA THR A 55 2.99 -16.50 11.36
C THR A 55 4.03 -15.86 12.29
N ALA A 56 5.28 -16.33 12.26
CA ALA A 56 6.41 -15.71 12.99
C ALA A 56 6.65 -14.23 12.60
N ARG A 57 6.08 -13.77 11.48
CA ARG A 57 6.20 -12.40 10.98
C ARG A 57 5.02 -11.50 11.33
N ASP A 58 3.95 -12.04 11.92
CA ASP A 58 2.76 -11.27 12.31
C ASP A 58 3.07 -10.11 13.26
N PRO A 59 4.03 -10.23 14.23
CA PRO A 59 4.43 -9.11 15.08
C PRO A 59 5.03 -7.91 14.33
N TYR A 60 5.49 -8.10 13.09
CA TYR A 60 6.03 -7.04 12.23
C TYR A 60 5.04 -6.55 11.18
N ARG A 61 3.95 -7.28 10.94
CA ARG A 61 2.99 -7.03 9.85
C ARG A 61 1.59 -6.70 10.31
N HIS A 62 1.29 -6.94 11.60
CA HIS A 62 0.04 -6.59 12.25
C HIS A 62 -1.21 -6.87 11.37
N PRO A 63 -1.40 -8.13 10.88
CA PRO A 63 -2.38 -8.41 9.84
C PRO A 63 -3.81 -8.00 10.23
N GLY A 64 -4.21 -8.25 11.48
CA GLY A 64 -5.53 -7.91 11.97
C GLY A 64 -5.81 -6.41 11.91
N GLN A 65 -4.91 -5.62 12.49
CA GLN A 65 -5.06 -4.16 12.52
C GLN A 65 -4.93 -3.55 11.13
N THR A 66 -4.04 -4.08 10.28
CA THR A 66 -3.85 -3.61 8.91
C THR A 66 -5.10 -3.83 8.06
N LEU A 67 -5.66 -5.04 8.08
CA LEU A 67 -6.86 -5.38 7.30
C LEU A 67 -8.12 -4.68 7.84
N ALA A 68 -8.23 -4.55 9.16
CA ALA A 68 -9.31 -3.80 9.79
C ALA A 68 -9.24 -2.30 9.46
N PHE A 69 -8.05 -1.70 9.42
CA PHE A 69 -7.84 -0.32 8.96
C PHE A 69 -8.28 -0.11 7.51
N PHE A 70 -8.05 -1.08 6.64
CA PHE A 70 -8.55 -1.03 5.26
C PHE A 70 -10.08 -1.20 5.19
N GLY A 71 -10.71 -1.71 6.24
CA GLY A 71 -12.15 -1.92 6.30
C GLY A 71 -12.61 -3.18 5.58
N ILE A 72 -11.79 -4.25 5.62
CA ILE A 72 -12.14 -5.53 5.03
C ILE A 72 -13.41 -6.11 5.66
N ARG A 73 -14.25 -6.75 4.85
CA ARG A 73 -15.43 -7.50 5.29
C ARG A 73 -15.49 -8.85 4.57
N PRO A 74 -16.11 -9.87 5.21
CA PRO A 74 -16.12 -11.24 4.67
C PRO A 74 -16.99 -11.42 3.42
N ASP A 75 -17.80 -10.43 3.05
CA ASP A 75 -18.67 -10.41 1.86
C ASP A 75 -18.08 -9.69 0.66
N MET A 76 -16.84 -9.21 0.76
CA MET A 76 -16.17 -8.46 -0.31
C MET A 76 -15.56 -9.37 -1.38
N ARG A 77 -15.47 -8.84 -2.61
CA ARG A 77 -14.53 -9.31 -3.62
C ARG A 77 -13.23 -8.51 -3.47
N VAL A 78 -12.17 -9.19 -3.04
CA VAL A 78 -10.85 -8.60 -2.76
C VAL A 78 -9.83 -9.12 -3.77
N VAL A 79 -9.12 -8.19 -4.40
CA VAL A 79 -8.01 -8.50 -5.32
C VAL A 79 -6.68 -8.16 -4.62
N GLU A 80 -5.88 -9.17 -4.34
CA GLU A 80 -4.50 -9.00 -3.86
C GLU A 80 -3.54 -8.98 -5.06
N ILE A 81 -2.76 -7.91 -5.16
CA ILE A 81 -1.84 -7.71 -6.28
C ILE A 81 -0.47 -8.31 -5.94
N THR A 82 -0.01 -9.22 -6.76
CA THR A 82 1.30 -9.88 -6.65
C THR A 82 1.53 -10.45 -5.24
N PRO A 83 0.72 -11.44 -4.82
CA PRO A 83 0.76 -12.00 -3.47
C PRO A 83 2.09 -12.69 -3.12
N GLY A 84 2.98 -12.91 -4.10
CA GLY A 84 4.25 -13.62 -3.92
C GLY A 84 4.03 -15.05 -3.40
N GLY A 85 4.67 -15.40 -2.29
CA GLY A 85 4.47 -16.70 -1.63
C GLY A 85 3.15 -16.86 -0.88
N GLY A 86 2.22 -15.89 -0.98
CA GLY A 86 0.87 -15.99 -0.43
C GLY A 86 0.76 -15.71 1.06
N TRP A 87 1.57 -14.81 1.61
CA TRP A 87 1.52 -14.49 3.04
C TRP A 87 0.15 -13.97 3.48
N TYR A 88 -0.42 -12.98 2.76
CA TYR A 88 -1.78 -12.51 3.01
C TYR A 88 -2.84 -13.44 2.42
N SER A 89 -2.51 -14.21 1.37
CA SER A 89 -3.43 -15.21 0.81
C SER A 89 -3.87 -16.24 1.86
N GLU A 90 -2.98 -16.61 2.79
CA GLU A 90 -3.28 -17.53 3.90
C GLU A 90 -4.34 -17.01 4.88
N ILE A 91 -4.58 -15.69 4.88
CA ILE A 91 -5.58 -15.02 5.71
C ILE A 91 -6.82 -14.68 4.87
N LEU A 92 -6.59 -14.02 3.72
CA LEU A 92 -7.65 -13.46 2.89
C LEU A 92 -8.54 -14.53 2.25
N ALA A 93 -7.94 -15.60 1.71
CA ALA A 93 -8.71 -16.63 1.04
C ALA A 93 -9.66 -17.38 1.98
N PRO A 94 -9.24 -17.85 3.18
CA PRO A 94 -10.14 -18.45 4.14
C PRO A 94 -11.19 -17.48 4.70
N TYR A 95 -10.79 -16.22 4.97
CA TYR A 95 -11.71 -15.22 5.50
C TYR A 95 -12.87 -14.89 4.55
N LEU A 96 -12.59 -14.84 3.24
CA LEU A 96 -13.56 -14.49 2.20
C LEU A 96 -14.32 -15.70 1.65
N ARG A 97 -13.89 -16.93 1.95
CA ARG A 97 -14.32 -18.17 1.30
C ARG A 97 -15.82 -18.38 1.25
N ASP A 98 -16.53 -18.06 2.32
CA ASP A 98 -17.93 -18.46 2.46
C ASP A 98 -18.92 -17.42 1.95
N ARG A 99 -18.55 -16.14 1.93
CA ARG A 99 -19.44 -15.02 1.62
C ARG A 99 -18.91 -14.03 0.59
N GLY A 100 -17.61 -13.99 0.41
CA GLY A 100 -16.92 -13.11 -0.50
C GLY A 100 -16.13 -13.87 -1.57
N GLN A 101 -15.15 -13.19 -2.14
CA GLN A 101 -14.27 -13.76 -3.15
C GLN A 101 -12.84 -13.21 -2.99
N TYR A 102 -11.89 -14.11 -2.81
CA TYR A 102 -10.47 -13.76 -2.89
C TYR A 102 -9.95 -13.98 -4.31
N VAL A 103 -9.25 -12.98 -4.85
CA VAL A 103 -8.59 -13.02 -6.17
C VAL A 103 -7.11 -12.72 -5.99
N ALA A 104 -6.27 -13.67 -6.36
CA ALA A 104 -4.83 -13.51 -6.47
C ALA A 104 -4.46 -13.02 -7.87
N ALA A 105 -4.12 -11.74 -8.02
CA ALA A 105 -3.63 -11.19 -9.28
C ALA A 105 -2.11 -11.41 -9.38
N ILE A 106 -1.69 -12.31 -10.25
CA ILE A 106 -0.29 -12.69 -10.46
C ILE A 106 0.25 -12.11 -11.77
N VAL A 107 1.53 -11.82 -11.81
CA VAL A 107 2.17 -11.41 -13.06
C VAL A 107 2.18 -12.60 -14.03
N ASP A 108 1.74 -12.37 -15.29
CA ASP A 108 1.78 -13.38 -16.33
C ASP A 108 3.23 -13.65 -16.75
N PRO A 109 3.77 -14.88 -16.56
CA PRO A 109 5.10 -15.21 -17.03
C PRO A 109 5.27 -15.08 -18.54
N GLY A 110 4.18 -15.27 -19.30
CA GLY A 110 4.18 -15.27 -20.76
C GLY A 110 4.50 -13.93 -21.42
N VAL A 111 4.40 -12.82 -20.66
CA VAL A 111 4.67 -11.46 -21.19
C VAL A 111 6.16 -11.10 -21.21
N PHE A 112 7.04 -11.98 -20.66
CA PHE A 112 8.48 -11.72 -20.61
C PHE A 112 9.24 -12.48 -21.69
N GLU A 113 10.02 -11.75 -22.48
CA GLU A 113 10.94 -12.32 -23.46
C GLU A 113 12.20 -12.91 -22.78
N VAL A 114 12.64 -12.28 -21.68
CA VAL A 114 13.84 -12.69 -20.94
C VAL A 114 13.52 -13.93 -20.10
N GLU A 115 14.16 -15.06 -20.41
CA GLU A 115 13.96 -16.36 -19.76
C GLU A 115 14.03 -16.29 -18.23
N ARG A 116 15.07 -15.62 -17.69
CA ARG A 116 15.24 -15.47 -16.23
C ARG A 116 14.03 -14.79 -15.55
N GLN A 117 13.42 -13.80 -16.21
CA GLN A 117 12.23 -13.13 -15.67
C GLN A 117 11.01 -14.06 -15.78
N ARG A 118 10.82 -14.69 -16.93
CA ARG A 118 9.74 -15.65 -17.14
C ARG A 118 9.80 -16.76 -16.10
N ASP A 119 10.96 -17.37 -15.88
CA ASP A 119 11.15 -18.44 -14.90
C ASP A 119 10.90 -17.98 -13.46
N TYR A 120 11.27 -16.74 -13.13
CA TYR A 120 10.99 -16.17 -11.80
C TYR A 120 9.48 -16.09 -11.55
N TYR A 121 8.73 -15.53 -12.48
CA TYR A 121 7.27 -15.40 -12.33
C TYR A 121 6.56 -16.75 -12.48
N GLN A 122 7.08 -17.66 -13.30
CA GLN A 122 6.55 -19.03 -13.40
C GLN A 122 6.68 -19.76 -12.06
N ARG A 123 7.85 -19.73 -11.43
CA ARG A 123 8.04 -20.35 -10.10
C ARG A 123 7.11 -19.72 -9.04
N SER A 124 6.91 -18.42 -9.09
CA SER A 124 5.97 -17.74 -8.16
C SER A 124 4.53 -18.22 -8.38
N LYS A 125 4.11 -18.34 -9.64
CA LYS A 125 2.79 -18.85 -10.03
C LYS A 125 2.59 -20.29 -9.56
N ASP A 126 3.56 -21.15 -9.85
CA ASP A 126 3.49 -22.58 -9.53
C ASP A 126 3.50 -22.80 -8.00
N GLY A 127 4.30 -22.02 -7.27
CA GLY A 127 4.35 -22.07 -5.81
C GLY A 127 3.01 -21.66 -5.17
N LEU A 128 2.37 -20.63 -5.68
CA LEU A 128 1.04 -20.21 -5.20
C LEU A 128 -0.04 -21.24 -5.57
N ALA A 129 -0.02 -21.74 -6.80
CA ALA A 129 -0.96 -22.79 -7.25
C ALA A 129 -0.83 -24.06 -6.40
N LYS A 130 0.42 -24.47 -6.12
CA LYS A 130 0.68 -25.60 -5.22
C LYS A 130 0.13 -25.35 -3.83
N LYS A 131 0.37 -24.18 -3.24
CA LYS A 131 -0.18 -23.81 -1.91
C LYS A 131 -1.69 -23.95 -1.89
N PHE A 132 -2.38 -23.50 -2.92
CA PHE A 132 -3.84 -23.59 -2.99
C PHE A 132 -4.33 -25.03 -3.17
N ALA A 133 -3.61 -25.83 -3.96
CA ALA A 133 -3.94 -27.25 -4.17
C ALA A 133 -3.69 -28.11 -2.92
N ASP A 134 -2.67 -27.79 -2.12
CA ASP A 134 -2.32 -28.53 -0.91
C ASP A 134 -3.37 -28.37 0.22
N ALA A 135 -4.17 -27.31 0.21
CA ALA A 135 -5.17 -27.04 1.23
C ALA A 135 -6.50 -26.54 0.60
N PRO A 136 -7.21 -27.38 -0.14
CA PRO A 136 -8.39 -27.00 -0.91
C PRO A 136 -9.57 -26.55 -0.01
N GLU A 137 -9.64 -27.03 1.22
CA GLU A 137 -10.67 -26.59 2.17
C GLU A 137 -10.54 -25.09 2.51
N GLN A 138 -9.31 -24.57 2.55
CA GLN A 138 -9.01 -23.17 2.83
C GLN A 138 -8.99 -22.31 1.57
N PHE A 139 -8.40 -22.82 0.46
CA PHE A 139 -8.08 -22.04 -0.72
C PHE A 139 -8.87 -22.42 -1.98
N GLY A 140 -9.68 -23.48 -1.95
CA GLY A 140 -10.33 -24.04 -3.15
C GLY A 140 -11.29 -23.10 -3.88
N LYS A 141 -11.70 -22.00 -3.28
CA LYS A 141 -12.49 -20.94 -3.91
C LYS A 141 -11.66 -19.70 -4.31
N ALA A 142 -10.35 -19.71 -4.09
CA ALA A 142 -9.48 -18.62 -4.52
C ALA A 142 -9.42 -18.59 -6.05
N GLU A 143 -9.61 -17.39 -6.61
CA GLU A 143 -9.46 -17.13 -8.03
C GLU A 143 -8.03 -16.66 -8.31
N VAL A 144 -7.46 -17.08 -9.44
CA VAL A 144 -6.15 -16.60 -9.90
C VAL A 144 -6.32 -15.90 -11.23
N VAL A 145 -5.91 -14.63 -11.30
CA VAL A 145 -5.92 -13.81 -12.51
C VAL A 145 -4.49 -13.45 -12.88
N ALA A 146 -4.08 -13.76 -14.10
CA ALA A 146 -2.79 -13.34 -14.63
C ALA A 146 -2.91 -11.96 -15.29
N TYR A 147 -1.92 -11.07 -15.08
CA TYR A 147 -1.90 -9.74 -15.68
C TYR A 147 -0.55 -9.39 -16.28
N ASP A 148 -0.56 -8.53 -17.32
CA ASP A 148 0.64 -7.88 -17.87
C ASP A 148 0.91 -6.59 -17.10
N PRO A 149 2.08 -6.41 -16.46
CA PRO A 149 2.42 -5.16 -15.75
C PRO A 149 2.48 -3.92 -16.64
N LYS A 150 2.62 -4.09 -17.97
CA LYS A 150 2.63 -2.96 -18.93
C LYS A 150 1.23 -2.50 -19.31
N ALA A 151 0.24 -3.39 -19.20
CA ALA A 151 -1.16 -3.13 -19.51
C ALA A 151 -2.08 -3.88 -18.51
N PRO A 152 -2.04 -3.53 -17.21
CA PRO A 152 -2.62 -4.35 -16.16
C PRO A 152 -4.17 -4.32 -16.20
N VAL A 153 -4.76 -5.52 -16.24
CA VAL A 153 -6.20 -5.76 -16.11
C VAL A 153 -6.40 -6.79 -15.01
N PHE A 154 -7.15 -6.44 -13.97
CA PHE A 154 -7.32 -7.28 -12.77
C PHE A 154 -8.71 -7.92 -12.67
N GLY A 155 -9.51 -7.80 -13.71
CA GLY A 155 -10.87 -8.30 -13.81
C GLY A 155 -11.80 -7.31 -14.51
N PRO A 156 -13.10 -7.59 -14.58
CA PRO A 156 -14.07 -6.67 -15.14
C PRO A 156 -14.08 -5.33 -14.40
N ALA A 157 -14.28 -4.24 -15.13
CA ALA A 157 -14.35 -2.90 -14.53
C ALA A 157 -15.46 -2.82 -13.47
N GLY A 158 -15.14 -2.24 -12.31
CA GLY A 158 -16.11 -2.07 -11.22
C GLY A 158 -16.57 -3.39 -10.58
N SER A 159 -15.75 -4.45 -10.61
CA SER A 159 -16.11 -5.75 -10.05
C SER A 159 -15.58 -5.99 -8.63
N ALA A 160 -14.54 -5.28 -8.20
CA ALA A 160 -13.91 -5.47 -6.90
C ALA A 160 -14.40 -4.45 -5.87
N ASP A 161 -14.56 -4.88 -4.62
CA ASP A 161 -14.82 -4.02 -3.48
C ASP A 161 -13.52 -3.45 -2.89
N MET A 162 -12.44 -4.24 -2.98
CA MET A 162 -11.14 -3.86 -2.44
C MET A 162 -10.00 -4.39 -3.31
N VAL A 163 -8.96 -3.57 -3.45
CA VAL A 163 -7.65 -3.94 -4.00
C VAL A 163 -6.61 -3.77 -2.91
N LEU A 164 -5.77 -4.76 -2.71
CA LEU A 164 -4.70 -4.75 -1.73
C LEU A 164 -3.35 -4.97 -2.41
N THR A 165 -2.35 -4.18 -2.01
CA THR A 165 -0.97 -4.38 -2.42
C THR A 165 0.00 -4.19 -1.26
N PHE A 166 0.99 -5.08 -1.18
CA PHE A 166 1.92 -5.13 -0.07
C PHE A 166 3.37 -5.17 -0.59
N ARG A 167 4.06 -4.02 -0.51
CA ARG A 167 5.49 -3.88 -0.87
C ARG A 167 5.80 -4.21 -2.33
N ASN A 168 5.01 -3.64 -3.23
CA ASN A 168 5.19 -3.81 -4.68
C ASN A 168 5.43 -2.49 -5.41
N VAL A 169 5.04 -1.34 -4.83
CA VAL A 169 5.08 -0.04 -5.52
C VAL A 169 6.50 0.32 -5.94
N HIS A 170 7.51 0.02 -5.11
CA HIS A 170 8.91 0.26 -5.45
C HIS A 170 9.34 -0.47 -6.73
N ASN A 171 8.86 -1.70 -6.95
CA ASN A 171 9.14 -2.46 -8.17
C ASN A 171 8.52 -1.81 -9.41
N TRP A 172 7.25 -1.38 -9.30
CA TRP A 172 6.56 -0.75 -10.42
C TRP A 172 7.13 0.62 -10.76
N ARG A 173 7.57 1.39 -9.74
CA ARG A 173 8.25 2.67 -9.96
C ARG A 173 9.55 2.48 -10.72
N SER A 174 10.41 1.58 -10.28
CA SER A 174 11.70 1.31 -10.94
C SER A 174 11.56 0.74 -12.36
N ALA A 175 10.41 0.12 -12.67
CA ALA A 175 10.08 -0.40 -13.99
C ALA A 175 9.27 0.58 -14.86
N GLY A 176 8.93 1.78 -14.37
CA GLY A 176 8.09 2.76 -15.09
C GLY A 176 6.64 2.31 -15.28
N GLN A 177 6.13 1.44 -14.43
CA GLN A 177 4.80 0.81 -14.55
C GLN A 177 3.79 1.33 -13.52
N ALA A 178 4.22 2.12 -12.53
CA ALA A 178 3.39 2.48 -11.38
C ALA A 178 2.08 3.20 -11.77
N GLU A 179 2.11 4.14 -12.71
CA GLU A 179 0.90 4.85 -13.16
C GLU A 179 -0.13 3.90 -13.78
N GLY A 180 0.31 2.96 -14.64
CA GLY A 180 -0.54 1.95 -15.26
C GLY A 180 -1.18 1.04 -14.22
N MET A 181 -0.38 0.60 -13.23
CA MET A 181 -0.87 -0.24 -12.13
C MET A 181 -1.97 0.46 -11.33
N PHE A 182 -1.76 1.72 -10.90
CA PHE A 182 -2.77 2.47 -10.14
C PHE A 182 -4.02 2.76 -10.96
N LYS A 183 -3.91 3.01 -12.28
CA LYS A 183 -5.07 3.07 -13.18
C LYS A 183 -5.85 1.76 -13.22
N GLY A 184 -5.17 0.62 -13.37
CA GLY A 184 -5.81 -0.70 -13.36
C GLY A 184 -6.51 -0.98 -12.02
N PHE A 185 -5.96 -0.55 -10.89
CA PHE A 185 -6.63 -0.65 -9.59
C PHE A 185 -7.91 0.18 -9.55
N TYR A 186 -7.84 1.42 -10.08
CA TYR A 186 -9.01 2.27 -10.17
C TYR A 186 -10.11 1.68 -11.05
N GLU A 187 -9.75 1.09 -12.19
CA GLU A 187 -10.70 0.50 -13.13
C GLU A 187 -11.44 -0.70 -12.55
N VAL A 188 -10.73 -1.63 -11.90
CA VAL A 188 -11.35 -2.83 -11.34
C VAL A 188 -12.24 -2.56 -10.14
N LEU A 189 -11.97 -1.49 -9.37
CA LEU A 189 -12.74 -1.12 -8.19
C LEU A 189 -14.11 -0.56 -8.53
N LYS A 190 -15.11 -0.95 -7.74
CA LYS A 190 -16.43 -0.31 -7.71
C LYS A 190 -16.31 1.15 -7.26
N PRO A 191 -17.25 2.05 -7.63
CA PRO A 191 -17.40 3.32 -6.94
C PRO A 191 -17.55 3.09 -5.42
N GLY A 192 -16.83 3.85 -4.61
CA GLY A 192 -16.73 3.63 -3.16
C GLY A 192 -15.78 2.50 -2.75
N GLY A 193 -15.19 1.78 -3.70
CA GLY A 193 -14.23 0.72 -3.43
C GLY A 193 -12.92 1.23 -2.85
N VAL A 194 -12.21 0.37 -2.14
CA VAL A 194 -11.01 0.70 -1.35
C VAL A 194 -9.74 0.17 -2.02
N LEU A 195 -8.70 1.01 -2.10
CA LEU A 195 -7.33 0.60 -2.36
C LEU A 195 -6.54 0.66 -1.06
N GLY A 196 -6.03 -0.48 -0.58
CA GLY A 196 -5.12 -0.59 0.56
C GLY A 196 -3.68 -0.78 0.09
N VAL A 197 -2.78 0.09 0.54
CA VAL A 197 -1.36 0.05 0.19
C VAL A 197 -0.51 -0.02 1.44
N VAL A 198 0.33 -1.05 1.53
CA VAL A 198 1.46 -1.10 2.48
C VAL A 198 2.75 -1.07 1.68
N GLU A 199 3.63 -0.11 1.94
CA GLU A 199 4.90 0.02 1.23
C GLU A 199 6.03 0.45 2.17
N HIS A 200 7.27 0.05 1.84
CA HIS A 200 8.48 0.48 2.53
C HIS A 200 8.64 2.00 2.45
N ARG A 201 8.66 2.66 3.60
CA ARG A 201 8.61 4.13 3.70
C ARG A 201 9.99 4.76 3.75
N ALA A 202 10.32 5.56 2.76
CA ALA A 202 11.51 6.43 2.76
C ALA A 202 11.36 7.59 3.75
N LYS A 203 12.46 8.30 4.04
CA LYS A 203 12.46 9.54 4.86
C LYS A 203 11.79 10.72 4.13
N GLY A 204 11.73 10.68 2.82
CA GLY A 204 11.16 11.69 1.93
C GLY A 204 11.08 11.13 0.52
N ASP A 205 10.94 11.99 -0.47
CA ASP A 205 10.91 11.58 -1.87
C ASP A 205 12.23 10.96 -2.31
N VAL A 206 12.13 9.93 -3.14
CA VAL A 206 13.28 9.23 -3.71
C VAL A 206 13.21 9.25 -5.24
N PRO A 207 14.37 9.21 -5.96
CA PRO A 207 14.40 9.12 -7.42
C PRO A 207 13.62 7.93 -7.96
N ALA A 208 13.15 8.00 -9.20
CA ALA A 208 12.38 6.91 -9.82
C ALA A 208 13.20 5.63 -10.00
N ASP A 209 14.50 5.79 -10.18
CA ASP A 209 15.48 4.70 -10.34
C ASP A 209 16.13 4.25 -9.01
N ASP A 210 15.64 4.76 -7.86
CA ASP A 210 16.11 4.30 -6.55
C ASP A 210 15.93 2.79 -6.41
N ARG A 211 16.97 2.13 -5.90
CA ARG A 211 17.00 0.69 -5.76
C ARG A 211 17.07 0.21 -4.32
N SER A 212 16.85 1.11 -3.37
CA SER A 212 16.81 0.77 -1.95
C SER A 212 15.54 0.01 -1.54
N GLY A 213 14.51 0.03 -2.39
CA GLY A 213 13.18 -0.51 -2.09
C GLY A 213 12.31 0.41 -1.24
N TYR A 214 12.83 1.53 -0.74
CA TYR A 214 12.03 2.54 -0.04
C TYR A 214 11.36 3.49 -1.03
N VAL A 215 10.14 3.96 -0.67
CA VAL A 215 9.35 4.91 -1.46
C VAL A 215 8.86 6.04 -0.56
N GLY A 216 8.87 7.27 -1.05
CA GLY A 216 8.28 8.40 -0.35
C GLY A 216 6.76 8.24 -0.21
N GLN A 217 6.23 8.50 0.98
CA GLN A 217 4.79 8.40 1.23
C GLN A 217 3.99 9.33 0.31
N ASP A 218 4.46 10.57 0.14
CA ASP A 218 3.79 11.55 -0.72
C ASP A 218 3.83 11.13 -2.20
N GLN A 219 4.86 10.40 -2.63
CA GLN A 219 4.94 9.84 -3.99
C GLN A 219 3.88 8.76 -4.23
N VAL A 220 3.61 7.89 -3.23
CA VAL A 220 2.52 6.90 -3.33
C VAL A 220 1.16 7.60 -3.34
N ILE A 221 0.98 8.62 -2.51
CA ILE A 221 -0.25 9.42 -2.48
C ILE A 221 -0.46 10.13 -3.83
N ALA A 222 0.59 10.68 -4.43
CA ALA A 222 0.52 11.33 -5.74
C ALA A 222 0.12 10.36 -6.86
N LEU A 223 0.70 9.14 -6.89
CA LEU A 223 0.31 8.09 -7.84
C LEU A 223 -1.16 7.71 -7.73
N ALA A 224 -1.66 7.53 -6.51
CA ALA A 224 -3.06 7.20 -6.27
C ALA A 224 -3.99 8.34 -6.71
N LYS A 225 -3.67 9.58 -6.35
CA LYS A 225 -4.44 10.77 -6.77
C LYS A 225 -4.46 10.95 -8.28
N ALA A 226 -3.33 10.74 -8.96
CA ALA A 226 -3.25 10.82 -10.42
C ALA A 226 -4.14 9.78 -11.12
N ALA A 227 -4.40 8.63 -10.50
CA ALA A 227 -5.33 7.63 -10.98
C ALA A 227 -6.80 7.94 -10.64
N GLY A 228 -7.08 8.97 -9.82
CA GLY A 228 -8.43 9.39 -9.43
C GLY A 228 -8.86 9.00 -8.02
N PHE A 229 -7.99 8.41 -7.22
CA PHE A 229 -8.29 8.06 -5.84
C PHE A 229 -8.24 9.25 -4.90
N GLU A 230 -9.02 9.18 -3.83
CA GLU A 230 -8.93 10.07 -2.66
C GLU A 230 -8.26 9.35 -1.49
N LEU A 231 -7.34 10.05 -0.79
CA LEU A 231 -6.75 9.54 0.43
C LEU A 231 -7.78 9.58 1.56
N ALA A 232 -8.18 8.41 2.05
CA ALA A 232 -9.15 8.26 3.13
C ALA A 232 -8.50 8.11 4.51
N GLY A 233 -7.21 7.80 4.57
CA GLY A 233 -6.46 7.74 5.82
C GLY A 233 -5.07 7.15 5.67
N SER A 234 -4.26 7.37 6.69
CA SER A 234 -2.94 6.75 6.89
C SER A 234 -2.87 6.16 8.29
N SER A 235 -2.05 5.13 8.46
CA SER A 235 -1.85 4.46 9.75
C SER A 235 -0.38 4.15 9.98
N GLU A 236 0.04 4.28 11.22
CA GLU A 236 1.38 3.92 11.68
C GLU A 236 1.47 2.46 12.18
N VAL A 237 0.46 1.64 11.94
CA VAL A 237 0.39 0.25 12.40
C VAL A 237 1.59 -0.59 11.98
N ASN A 238 2.16 -0.32 10.81
CA ASN A 238 3.34 -0.99 10.28
C ASN A 238 4.62 -0.14 10.34
N ALA A 239 4.61 0.93 11.12
CA ALA A 239 5.79 1.76 11.32
C ALA A 239 6.85 1.04 12.17
N ASN A 240 8.11 1.22 11.80
CA ASN A 240 9.25 0.77 12.59
C ASN A 240 10.26 1.91 12.77
N PRO A 241 10.22 2.64 13.89
CA PRO A 241 11.13 3.75 14.14
C PRO A 241 12.61 3.34 14.31
N ARG A 242 12.89 2.04 14.45
CA ARG A 242 14.26 1.52 14.51
C ARG A 242 14.91 1.38 13.14
N ASP A 243 14.10 1.42 12.06
CA ASP A 243 14.59 1.36 10.69
C ASP A 243 15.16 2.73 10.28
N SER A 244 16.48 2.83 10.22
CA SER A 244 17.20 4.06 9.84
C SER A 244 17.15 4.38 8.34
N LYS A 245 16.75 3.41 7.50
CA LYS A 245 16.52 3.55 6.03
C LYS A 245 17.77 3.85 5.19
N ASP A 246 18.95 3.66 5.75
CA ASP A 246 20.26 3.89 5.14
C ASP A 246 21.13 2.64 5.07
N HIS A 247 20.48 1.49 4.97
CA HIS A 247 21.14 0.18 4.96
C HIS A 247 21.86 -0.10 3.63
N PRO A 248 22.97 -0.87 3.63
CA PRO A 248 23.83 -1.09 2.45
C PRO A 248 23.08 -1.66 1.24
N ASN A 249 22.11 -2.54 1.48
CA ASN A 249 21.27 -3.15 0.44
C ASN A 249 19.80 -2.70 0.57
N GLY A 250 19.55 -1.49 1.06
CA GLY A 250 18.20 -0.98 1.29
C GLY A 250 17.39 -1.88 2.19
N VAL A 251 16.10 -2.02 1.88
CA VAL A 251 15.17 -2.86 2.65
C VAL A 251 15.57 -4.33 2.73
N TRP A 252 16.33 -4.81 1.75
CA TRP A 252 16.76 -6.22 1.70
C TRP A 252 17.89 -6.55 2.67
N THR A 253 18.53 -5.56 3.28
CA THR A 253 19.46 -5.76 4.41
C THR A 253 18.72 -6.32 5.62
N LEU A 254 17.47 -5.90 5.81
CA LEU A 254 16.64 -6.26 6.96
C LEU A 254 15.96 -7.63 6.77
N PRO A 255 15.44 -8.24 7.86
CA PRO A 255 14.56 -9.40 7.75
C PRO A 255 13.35 -9.12 6.82
N PRO A 256 12.90 -10.13 6.08
CA PRO A 256 13.35 -11.52 6.05
C PRO A 256 14.48 -11.79 5.06
N SER A 257 14.88 -10.81 4.26
CA SER A 257 15.88 -11.01 3.19
C SER A 257 17.28 -11.24 3.76
N ASN A 258 17.63 -10.53 4.85
CA ASN A 258 18.91 -10.65 5.56
C ASN A 258 20.12 -10.57 4.61
N ASN A 259 20.05 -9.68 3.60
CA ASN A 259 21.16 -9.47 2.67
C ASN A 259 22.24 -8.59 3.33
N HIS A 260 23.03 -9.19 4.18
CA HIS A 260 24.12 -8.58 4.95
C HIS A 260 25.14 -9.64 5.33
N ASP A 261 26.30 -9.22 5.81
CA ASP A 261 27.31 -10.12 6.34
C ASP A 261 26.83 -10.79 7.63
N GLU A 262 27.23 -12.03 7.85
CA GLU A 262 26.85 -12.81 9.04
C GLU A 262 27.22 -12.10 10.35
N ALA A 263 28.36 -11.38 10.36
CA ALA A 263 28.80 -10.60 11.51
C ALA A 263 27.81 -9.51 11.94
N ASP A 264 27.00 -8.99 11.00
CA ASP A 264 26.01 -7.96 11.25
C ASP A 264 24.61 -8.50 11.58
N ARG A 265 24.41 -9.82 11.55
CA ARG A 265 23.11 -10.46 11.77
C ARG A 265 22.38 -9.93 13.00
N ALA A 266 23.04 -9.91 14.15
CA ALA A 266 22.42 -9.47 15.41
C ALA A 266 21.94 -8.03 15.35
N LYS A 267 22.69 -7.14 14.68
CA LYS A 267 22.34 -5.74 14.48
C LYS A 267 21.04 -5.60 13.68
N TYR A 268 20.92 -6.28 12.54
CA TYR A 268 19.77 -6.16 11.68
C TYR A 268 18.55 -6.92 12.21
N GLN A 269 18.75 -8.04 12.88
CA GLN A 269 17.67 -8.73 13.59
C GLN A 269 17.06 -7.87 14.70
N ALA A 270 17.86 -7.08 15.42
CA ALA A 270 17.38 -6.16 16.45
C ALA A 270 16.50 -5.02 15.89
N ILE A 271 16.71 -4.63 14.62
CA ILE A 271 15.84 -3.66 13.93
C ILE A 271 14.49 -4.30 13.59
N GLY A 272 14.50 -5.54 13.10
CA GLY A 272 13.33 -6.23 12.58
C GLY A 272 13.03 -5.89 11.12
N GLU A 273 11.78 -6.05 10.69
CA GLU A 273 11.37 -5.69 9.32
C GLU A 273 11.36 -4.15 9.12
N SER A 274 11.45 -3.70 7.87
CA SER A 274 11.50 -2.28 7.50
C SER A 274 10.30 -1.47 8.01
N ASP A 275 10.50 -0.17 8.15
CA ASP A 275 9.43 0.81 8.34
C ASP A 275 8.49 0.85 7.13
N ARG A 276 7.18 0.85 7.36
CA ARG A 276 6.18 0.82 6.29
C ARG A 276 5.06 1.82 6.53
N MET A 277 4.75 2.59 5.49
CA MET A 277 3.50 3.32 5.41
C MET A 277 2.33 2.35 5.23
N THR A 278 1.17 2.71 5.74
CA THR A 278 -0.10 2.01 5.51
C THR A 278 -1.14 3.04 5.11
N LEU A 279 -1.57 3.00 3.85
CA LEU A 279 -2.40 4.03 3.24
C LEU A 279 -3.70 3.42 2.72
N ARG A 280 -4.83 4.06 3.07
CA ARG A 280 -6.16 3.71 2.60
C ARG A 280 -6.67 4.79 1.67
N PHE A 281 -7.01 4.39 0.45
CA PHE A 281 -7.62 5.25 -0.56
C PHE A 281 -9.03 4.75 -0.89
N VAL A 282 -9.87 5.65 -1.38
CA VAL A 282 -11.22 5.34 -1.84
C VAL A 282 -11.37 5.82 -3.28
N LYS A 283 -11.98 5.01 -4.12
CA LYS A 283 -12.48 5.44 -5.42
C LYS A 283 -13.77 6.24 -5.19
N PRO A 284 -13.83 7.53 -5.56
CA PRO A 284 -15.02 8.34 -5.34
C PRO A 284 -16.29 7.67 -5.89
N PRO A 285 -17.46 7.87 -5.25
CA PRO A 285 -18.73 7.51 -5.83
C PRO A 285 -18.88 8.19 -7.20
N ARG A 286 -19.63 7.58 -8.12
CA ARG A 286 -20.05 8.30 -9.33
C ARG A 286 -21.14 9.29 -8.91
N GLU A 287 -20.96 10.55 -9.30
CA GLU A 287 -22.03 11.54 -9.20
C GLU A 287 -23.26 11.14 -10.02
#